data_36556b8c2656b484b470a8347f4fc36e
#
_entry.id   36556b8c2656b484b470a8347f4fc36e
#
_cell.length_a   1.000
_cell.length_b   1.000
_cell.length_c   1.000
_cell.angle_alpha   90.00
_cell.angle_beta   90.00
_cell.angle_gamma   90.00
#
_symmetry.space_group_name_H-M   'P 1'
#
loop_
_entity.id
_entity.type
_entity.pdbx_description
1 polymer ?
#
loop_
_entity_poly.entity_id
_entity_poly.type
_entity_poly.pdbx_seq_one_letter_code
_entity_poly.pdbx_strand_id
1 'polypeptide(L)'
;MDVIDVYQGAYGRTIRLATDEEATLQALRKVFLQLARGRRGPFELGETIFPRVDRRTRIKIYAALIERERRKTLVEERAANPPAFRWTQSKDGWRQCAYLVKGLLQGSGRGHQYLTTEGVDDALIELAYRE
;
A
#
# COMPACT_ATOMS: atom_id res chain seq x y z
N MET A 1 0.27 -16.96 1.58
CA MET A 1 1.32 -16.53 0.64
C MET A 1 1.24 -15.04 0.41
N ASP A 2 2.37 -14.36 0.45
CA ASP A 2 2.42 -12.93 0.19
C ASP A 2 2.48 -12.65 -1.31
N VAL A 3 1.65 -11.73 -1.77
CA VAL A 3 1.58 -11.34 -3.19
C VAL A 3 1.59 -9.83 -3.30
N ILE A 4 2.34 -9.33 -4.27
CA ILE A 4 2.30 -7.94 -4.69
C ILE A 4 2.30 -7.92 -6.22
N ASP A 5 1.17 -7.57 -6.83
CA ASP A 5 1.01 -7.58 -8.28
C ASP A 5 0.13 -6.42 -8.76
N VAL A 6 0.13 -6.20 -10.08
CA VAL A 6 -0.74 -5.21 -10.73
C VAL A 6 -1.66 -5.96 -11.69
N TYR A 7 -2.93 -5.63 -11.66
CA TYR A 7 -3.89 -6.20 -12.59
C TYR A 7 -4.94 -5.15 -12.99
N GLN A 8 -5.67 -5.44 -14.06
CA GLN A 8 -6.79 -4.60 -14.48
C GLN A 8 -8.05 -5.11 -13.79
N GLY A 9 -8.46 -4.41 -12.75
CA GLY A 9 -9.63 -4.75 -11.95
C GLY A 9 -10.92 -4.10 -12.47
N ALA A 10 -12.03 -4.33 -11.74
CA ALA A 10 -13.34 -3.77 -12.08
C ALA A 10 -13.36 -2.24 -12.05
N TYR A 11 -12.53 -1.63 -11.23
CA TYR A 11 -12.45 -0.18 -11.04
C TYR A 11 -11.20 0.43 -11.68
N GLY A 12 -10.52 -0.29 -12.58
CA GLY A 12 -9.32 0.15 -13.26
C GLY A 12 -8.06 -0.56 -12.80
N ARG A 13 -6.91 0.04 -13.07
CA ARG A 13 -5.62 -0.53 -12.70
C ARG A 13 -5.50 -0.65 -11.19
N THR A 14 -5.14 -1.83 -10.71
CA THR A 14 -5.12 -2.14 -9.28
C THR A 14 -3.80 -2.80 -8.90
N ILE A 15 -3.18 -2.31 -7.83
CA ILE A 15 -2.07 -2.97 -7.17
C ILE A 15 -2.66 -3.79 -6.03
N ARG A 16 -2.41 -5.09 -6.04
CA ARG A 16 -2.88 -5.97 -4.99
C ARG A 16 -1.75 -6.30 -4.05
N LEU A 17 -1.95 -6.00 -2.76
CA LEU A 17 -1.09 -6.41 -1.65
C LEU A 17 -1.85 -7.48 -0.89
N ALA A 18 -1.43 -8.72 -0.98
CA ALA A 18 -2.16 -9.83 -0.37
C ALA A 18 -1.27 -10.63 0.58
N THR A 19 -1.82 -10.98 1.72
CA THR A 19 -1.15 -11.82 2.71
C THR A 19 -2.16 -12.65 3.49
N ASP A 20 -1.73 -13.81 3.96
CA ASP A 20 -2.46 -14.63 4.92
C ASP A 20 -1.91 -14.48 6.34
N GLU A 21 -0.81 -13.74 6.50
CA GLU A 21 -0.08 -13.63 7.76
C GLU A 21 -0.43 -12.36 8.52
N GLU A 22 -0.88 -12.50 9.76
CA GLU A 22 -1.16 -11.37 10.65
C GLU A 22 0.08 -10.51 10.86
N ALA A 23 1.25 -11.13 11.01
CA ALA A 23 2.51 -10.41 11.21
C ALA A 23 2.83 -9.46 10.06
N THR A 24 2.55 -9.86 8.81
CA THR A 24 2.73 -9.00 7.64
C THR A 24 1.81 -7.78 7.69
N LEU A 25 0.56 -8.01 8.04
CA LEU A 25 -0.43 -6.93 8.16
C LEU A 25 -0.07 -5.97 9.30
N GLN A 26 0.42 -6.48 10.43
CA GLN A 26 0.91 -5.67 11.55
C GLN A 26 2.12 -4.83 11.15
N ALA A 27 3.05 -5.39 10.36
CA ALA A 27 4.21 -4.67 9.88
C ALA A 27 3.81 -3.52 8.95
N LEU A 28 2.83 -3.74 8.08
CA LEU A 28 2.31 -2.70 7.20
C LEU A 28 1.66 -1.57 8.02
N ARG A 29 0.83 -1.92 9.00
CA ARG A 29 0.20 -0.94 9.90
C ARG A 29 1.25 -0.11 10.63
N LYS A 30 2.33 -0.74 11.08
CA LYS A 30 3.42 -0.06 11.78
C LYS A 30 4.08 1.01 10.88
N VAL A 31 4.32 0.71 9.61
CA VAL A 31 4.87 1.69 8.67
C VAL A 31 3.90 2.87 8.50
N PHE A 32 2.62 2.61 8.31
CA PHE A 32 1.62 3.68 8.19
C PHE A 32 1.55 4.55 9.45
N LEU A 33 1.63 3.96 10.64
CA LEU A 33 1.66 4.71 11.90
C LEU A 33 2.92 5.55 12.04
N GLN A 34 4.07 5.07 11.61
CA GLN A 34 5.31 5.84 11.63
C GLN A 34 5.20 7.08 10.74
N LEU A 35 4.65 6.93 9.54
CA LEU A 35 4.39 8.05 8.64
C LEU A 35 3.36 9.02 9.25
N ALA A 36 2.30 8.52 9.85
CA ALA A 36 1.28 9.33 10.51
C ALA A 36 1.83 10.13 11.71
N ARG A 37 2.91 9.65 12.33
CA ARG A 37 3.59 10.32 13.45
C ARG A 37 4.70 11.26 13.02
N GLY A 38 4.94 11.39 11.72
CA GLY A 38 5.89 12.35 11.20
C GLY A 38 7.19 11.81 10.64
N ARG A 39 7.40 10.49 10.60
CA ARG A 39 8.54 9.93 9.89
C ARG A 39 8.33 10.14 8.38
N ARG A 40 9.35 10.64 7.72
CA ARG A 40 9.17 11.09 6.33
C ARG A 40 9.25 9.96 5.30
N GLY A 41 10.01 8.93 5.56
CA GLY A 41 10.31 7.92 4.55
C GLY A 41 11.35 8.42 3.54
N PRO A 42 11.33 7.94 2.27
CA PRO A 42 10.39 6.92 1.79
C PRO A 42 10.70 5.52 2.34
N PHE A 43 9.64 4.74 2.50
CA PHE A 43 9.73 3.31 2.81
C PHE A 43 9.35 2.54 1.54
N GLU A 44 10.23 1.67 1.05
CA GLU A 44 9.86 0.77 -0.04
C GLU A 44 9.09 -0.41 0.56
N LEU A 45 7.79 -0.47 0.30
CA LEU A 45 6.89 -1.40 0.97
C LEU A 45 7.17 -2.86 0.60
N GLY A 46 7.52 -3.13 -0.66
CA GLY A 46 7.83 -4.49 -1.09
C GLY A 46 8.99 -5.08 -0.29
N GLU A 47 10.10 -4.36 -0.19
CA GLU A 47 11.27 -4.83 0.54
C GLU A 47 11.02 -4.91 2.05
N THR A 48 10.33 -3.91 2.60
CA THR A 48 10.11 -3.81 4.04
C THR A 48 9.06 -4.80 4.55
N ILE A 49 7.98 -5.00 3.79
CA ILE A 49 6.80 -5.75 4.23
C ILE A 49 6.69 -7.11 3.56
N PHE A 50 7.10 -7.22 2.31
CA PHE A 50 6.95 -8.43 1.49
C PHE A 50 8.31 -8.99 1.02
N PRO A 51 9.27 -9.24 1.92
CA PRO A 51 10.64 -9.64 1.50
C PRO A 51 10.69 -10.99 0.80
N ARG A 52 9.65 -11.83 0.97
CA ARG A 52 9.57 -13.17 0.34
C ARG A 52 9.12 -13.10 -1.12
N VAL A 53 8.57 -11.97 -1.56
CA VAL A 53 8.21 -11.78 -2.96
C VAL A 53 9.49 -11.56 -3.77
N ASP A 54 9.59 -12.20 -4.94
CA ASP A 54 10.80 -12.14 -5.78
C ASP A 54 11.20 -10.69 -6.06
N ARG A 55 12.41 -10.35 -5.65
CA ARG A 55 12.98 -9.01 -5.80
C ARG A 55 13.05 -8.54 -7.25
N ARG A 56 13.23 -9.45 -8.20
CA ARG A 56 13.40 -9.10 -9.64
C ARG A 56 12.10 -8.69 -10.29
N THR A 57 10.99 -9.26 -9.85
CA THR A 57 9.66 -9.02 -10.42
C THR A 57 8.78 -8.16 -9.51
N ARG A 58 9.24 -7.92 -8.30
CA ARG A 58 8.47 -7.22 -7.29
C ARG A 58 8.22 -5.76 -7.67
N ILE A 59 6.96 -5.38 -7.63
CA ILE A 59 6.53 -4.00 -7.79
C ILE A 59 7.08 -3.18 -6.62
N LYS A 60 7.63 -2.00 -6.93
CA LYS A 60 8.15 -1.10 -5.91
C LYS A 60 7.13 -0.03 -5.57
N ILE A 61 6.86 0.14 -4.28
CA ILE A 61 5.96 1.18 -3.78
C ILE A 61 6.71 1.96 -2.71
N TYR A 62 6.98 3.23 -3.01
CA TYR A 62 7.71 4.13 -2.11
C TYR A 62 6.69 4.97 -1.35
N ALA A 63 6.49 4.66 -0.07
CA ALA A 63 5.56 5.37 0.81
C ALA A 63 6.29 6.49 1.57
N ALA A 64 5.82 7.72 1.45
CA ALA A 64 6.45 8.87 2.08
C ALA A 64 5.42 9.88 2.60
N LEU A 65 5.86 10.65 3.60
CA LEU A 65 5.08 11.73 4.17
C LEU A 65 5.31 13.03 3.39
N ILE A 66 4.23 13.76 3.11
CA ILE A 66 4.28 15.10 2.55
C ILE A 66 3.52 16.06 3.47
N GLU A 67 3.91 17.34 3.44
CA GLU A 67 3.30 18.36 4.30
C GLU A 67 1.94 18.85 3.77
N ARG A 68 1.78 18.88 2.45
CA ARG A 68 0.54 19.29 1.79
C ARG A 68 -0.04 18.15 0.99
N GLU A 69 -1.33 17.91 1.17
CA GLU A 69 -2.02 16.93 0.36
C GLU A 69 -2.01 17.33 -1.11
N ARG A 70 -1.83 16.33 -1.95
CA ARG A 70 -1.92 16.46 -3.40
C ARG A 70 -3.18 15.78 -3.89
N ARG A 71 -3.68 16.18 -5.06
CA ARG A 71 -4.84 15.53 -5.66
C ARG A 71 -4.60 14.03 -5.85
N LYS A 72 -3.43 13.66 -6.39
CA LYS A 72 -3.02 12.26 -6.53
C LYS A 72 -2.10 11.87 -5.38
N THR A 73 -2.46 10.84 -4.65
CA THR A 73 -1.60 10.28 -3.60
C THR A 73 -0.69 9.19 -4.17
N LEU A 74 -1.14 8.48 -5.20
CA LEU A 74 -0.36 7.41 -5.85
C LEU A 74 -0.06 7.79 -7.30
N VAL A 75 1.23 7.86 -7.63
CA VAL A 75 1.72 8.21 -8.96
C VAL A 75 2.65 7.12 -9.47
N GLU A 76 2.41 6.63 -10.67
CA GLU A 76 3.27 5.64 -11.31
C GLU A 76 4.49 6.31 -11.91
N GLU A 77 5.68 5.72 -11.68
CA GLU A 77 6.93 6.14 -12.31
C GLU A 77 6.96 5.70 -13.77
N ARG A 78 7.30 6.62 -14.68
CA ARG A 78 7.36 6.33 -16.11
C ARG A 78 8.47 5.32 -16.43
N ALA A 79 8.16 4.40 -17.35
CA ALA A 79 9.12 3.46 -17.92
C ALA A 79 9.86 2.59 -16.91
N ALA A 80 9.35 2.45 -15.69
CA ALA A 80 9.94 1.55 -14.72
C ALA A 80 9.55 0.10 -15.02
N ASN A 81 10.53 -0.80 -14.98
CA ASN A 81 10.34 -2.24 -15.16
C ASN A 81 11.19 -3.00 -14.14
N PRO A 82 10.60 -3.70 -13.15
CA PRO A 82 9.17 -3.80 -12.88
C PRO A 82 8.52 -2.45 -12.52
N PRO A 83 7.19 -2.34 -12.58
CA PRO A 83 6.51 -1.10 -12.26
C PRO A 83 6.86 -0.56 -10.88
N ALA A 84 6.96 0.77 -10.78
CA ALA A 84 7.26 1.46 -9.54
C ALA A 84 6.27 2.61 -9.33
N PHE A 85 5.91 2.85 -8.08
CA PHE A 85 4.92 3.84 -7.71
C PHE A 85 5.43 4.67 -6.53
N ARG A 86 5.09 5.97 -6.54
CA ARG A 86 5.26 6.83 -5.37
C ARG A 86 3.91 7.03 -4.71
N TRP A 87 3.85 6.79 -3.42
CA TRP A 87 2.64 6.93 -2.61
C TRP A 87 2.90 7.92 -1.51
N THR A 88 2.37 9.12 -1.66
CA THR A 88 2.64 10.22 -0.72
C THR A 88 1.34 10.74 -0.14
N GLN A 89 1.30 10.89 1.17
CA GLN A 89 0.15 11.41 1.88
C GLN A 89 0.57 12.27 3.06
N SER A 90 -0.35 13.11 3.54
CA SER A 90 -0.23 13.81 4.81
C SER A 90 -0.32 12.83 5.99
N LYS A 91 -0.06 13.31 7.19
CA LYS A 91 -0.23 12.51 8.42
C LYS A 91 -1.63 11.92 8.52
N ASP A 92 -2.66 12.70 8.19
CA ASP A 92 -4.06 12.24 8.27
C ASP A 92 -4.35 11.13 7.26
N GLY A 93 -3.83 11.23 6.04
CA GLY A 93 -3.95 10.18 5.03
C GLY A 93 -3.32 8.87 5.51
N TRP A 94 -2.12 8.92 6.07
CA TRP A 94 -1.46 7.73 6.60
C TRP A 94 -2.17 7.16 7.82
N ARG A 95 -2.72 8.02 8.67
CA ARG A 95 -3.53 7.57 9.83
C ARG A 95 -4.77 6.82 9.36
N GLN A 96 -5.42 7.30 8.30
CA GLN A 96 -6.58 6.62 7.72
C GLN A 96 -6.20 5.25 7.17
N CYS A 97 -5.06 5.13 6.47
CA CYS A 97 -4.56 3.84 6.01
C CYS A 97 -4.32 2.87 7.17
N ALA A 98 -3.70 3.34 8.24
CA ALA A 98 -3.46 2.51 9.44
C ALA A 98 -4.79 2.04 10.06
N TYR A 99 -5.79 2.90 10.08
CA TYR A 99 -7.13 2.56 10.57
C TYR A 99 -7.79 1.46 9.74
N LEU A 100 -7.68 1.54 8.41
CA LEU A 100 -8.24 0.52 7.52
C LEU A 100 -7.56 -0.84 7.71
N VAL A 101 -6.24 -0.87 7.92
CA VAL A 101 -5.51 -2.10 8.25
C VAL A 101 -5.99 -2.67 9.57
N LYS A 102 -6.17 -1.82 10.59
CA LYS A 102 -6.71 -2.23 11.89
C LYS A 102 -8.07 -2.90 11.74
N GLY A 103 -8.93 -2.38 10.87
CA GLY A 103 -10.24 -2.97 10.59
C GLY A 103 -10.15 -4.40 10.06
N LEU A 104 -9.20 -4.69 9.18
CA LEU A 104 -8.97 -6.05 8.70
C LEU A 104 -8.47 -6.98 9.79
N LEU A 105 -7.62 -6.48 10.69
CA LEU A 105 -7.09 -7.26 11.81
C LEU A 105 -8.15 -7.61 12.85
N GLN A 106 -9.12 -6.71 13.08
CA GLN A 106 -10.14 -6.84 14.13
C GLN A 106 -11.47 -7.43 13.66
N GLY A 107 -11.68 -7.50 12.34
CA GLY A 107 -12.94 -7.98 11.77
C GLY A 107 -13.06 -9.50 11.78
N SER A 108 -13.61 -10.07 10.70
CA SER A 108 -13.75 -11.52 10.53
C SER A 108 -12.42 -12.26 10.40
N GLY A 109 -11.31 -11.55 10.40
CA GLY A 109 -9.98 -12.11 10.18
C GLY A 109 -9.67 -12.35 8.70
N ARG A 110 -10.49 -11.81 7.80
CA ARG A 110 -10.27 -11.84 6.36
C ARG A 110 -11.07 -10.75 5.67
N GLY A 111 -10.68 -10.38 4.47
CA GLY A 111 -11.36 -9.37 3.67
C GLY A 111 -10.38 -8.54 2.85
N HIS A 112 -10.87 -7.45 2.33
CA HIS A 112 -10.04 -6.51 1.59
C HIS A 112 -10.46 -5.06 1.84
N GLN A 113 -9.54 -4.14 1.59
CA GLN A 113 -9.75 -2.70 1.66
C GLN A 113 -9.00 -2.01 0.53
N TYR A 114 -9.58 -0.95 -0.01
CA TYR A 114 -8.91 -0.06 -0.94
C TYR A 114 -8.30 1.10 -0.16
N LEU A 115 -7.00 1.34 -0.39
CA LEU A 115 -6.22 2.35 0.35
C LEU A 115 -6.00 3.64 -0.44
N THR A 116 -6.40 3.67 -1.71
CA THR A 116 -6.31 4.84 -2.59
C THR A 116 -7.66 5.12 -3.24
N THR A 117 -7.78 6.26 -3.93
CA THR A 117 -9.07 6.74 -4.45
C THR A 117 -9.25 6.39 -5.92
N GLU A 118 -10.35 5.70 -6.23
CA GLU A 118 -10.77 5.41 -7.60
C GLU A 118 -10.93 6.70 -8.41
N GLY A 119 -10.41 6.68 -9.65
CA GLY A 119 -10.57 7.79 -10.59
C GLY A 119 -9.71 9.01 -10.33
N VAL A 120 -8.98 9.04 -9.22
CA VAL A 120 -8.07 10.14 -8.85
C VAL A 120 -6.62 9.69 -8.94
N ASP A 121 -6.28 8.58 -8.29
CA ASP A 121 -4.93 8.04 -8.29
C ASP A 121 -4.63 7.24 -9.55
N ASP A 122 -3.34 7.07 -9.89
CA ASP A 122 -2.92 6.32 -11.08
C ASP A 122 -3.27 4.84 -11.01
N ALA A 123 -3.49 4.33 -9.81
CA ALA A 123 -3.97 2.97 -9.57
C ALA A 123 -4.69 2.91 -8.23
N LEU A 124 -5.50 1.87 -8.04
CA LEU A 124 -6.00 1.52 -6.72
C LEU A 124 -4.98 0.64 -6.01
N ILE A 125 -4.84 0.81 -4.71
CA ILE A 125 -4.14 -0.17 -3.86
C ILE A 125 -5.20 -0.96 -3.10
N GLU A 126 -5.27 -2.25 -3.41
CA GLU A 126 -6.13 -3.20 -2.72
C GLU A 126 -5.29 -3.99 -1.74
N LEU A 127 -5.66 -3.93 -0.47
CA LEU A 127 -5.07 -4.76 0.57
C LEU A 127 -6.00 -5.93 0.85
N ALA A 128 -5.54 -7.16 0.60
CA ALA A 128 -6.31 -8.38 0.79
C ALA A 128 -5.69 -9.22 1.91
N TYR A 129 -6.53 -9.67 2.85
CA TYR A 129 -6.12 -10.44 4.02
C TYR A 129 -6.94 -11.72 4.10
N ARG A 130 -6.27 -12.86 3.94
CA ARG A 130 -6.89 -14.20 4.05
C ARG A 130 -8.12 -14.38 3.15
N GLU A 131 -8.07 -13.75 2.01
CA GLU A 131 -9.17 -13.76 1.06
C GLU A 131 -9.03 -14.85 -0.01
#